data_e28d12bb8372e5210814ecc7353d5677
#
_entry.id   e28d12bb8372e5210814ecc7353d5677
#
_cell.length_a   1.000
_cell.length_b   1.000
_cell.length_c   1.000
_cell.angle_alpha   90.00
_cell.angle_beta   90.00
_cell.angle_gamma   90.00
#
_symmetry.space_group_name_H-M   'P 1'
#
loop_
_entity.id
_entity.type
_entity.pdbx_description
1 polymer ?
#
loop_
_entity_poly.entity_id
_entity_poly.type
_entity_poly.pdbx_seq_one_letter_code
_entity_poly.pdbx_strand_id
1 'polypeptide(L)'
;MSQYVITNGRIYTEAQVIEKGYLVVENGKISDIQKGDYKGHLNQIDVAGKHVLPGFIDIHIHGGYGEDAMDASYDGLNHLAKQLLSEGTTTFLATTMTQSDENIEKALNNIVACYENQTLGEAAEIGGVHLEGPFISEHKVGAQNPKYVQRPTVEKIRHFQEVAKGLIKIITFAPEVKGAHETLNELRDDIIFSMGHTVATFEEANEAVERGAKHVTHLYNAATPFEHRNPGVFGAAWTNQSLNTEIIGDGIHSHPAAVDIAYKQKGATHMYLITDAMRAKGMKDGEYDLGGQNVIVKGKEARLENGALAGSILKMNEGLHNLIQFTHDSLDHLWRVASLNQAIALNIDKQKGSLSIGKDADIVIVDDHIQVDTTIKSGTIHHF
;
A
#
# COMPACT_ATOMS: atom_id res chain seq x y z
N MET A 1 -30.93 -6.28 -3.81
CA MET A 1 -30.13 -6.17 -2.59
C MET A 1 -29.54 -7.54 -2.33
N SER A 2 -28.22 -7.68 -2.38
CA SER A 2 -27.58 -8.98 -2.17
C SER A 2 -27.42 -9.23 -0.68
N GLN A 3 -28.01 -10.32 -0.19
CA GLN A 3 -27.83 -10.82 1.16
C GLN A 3 -27.38 -12.26 1.08
N TYR A 4 -26.26 -12.58 1.72
CA TYR A 4 -25.68 -13.93 1.77
C TYR A 4 -24.84 -14.10 3.03
N VAL A 5 -24.41 -15.32 3.29
CA VAL A 5 -23.55 -15.64 4.42
C VAL A 5 -22.33 -16.43 3.98
N ILE A 6 -21.17 -16.03 4.45
CA ILE A 6 -19.92 -16.79 4.34
C ILE A 6 -19.87 -17.72 5.54
N THR A 7 -19.75 -19.02 5.32
CA THR A 7 -19.82 -20.04 6.37
C THR A 7 -18.56 -20.89 6.43
N ASN A 8 -18.32 -21.50 7.58
CA ASN A 8 -17.24 -22.47 7.78
C ASN A 8 -15.85 -21.85 7.53
N GLY A 9 -15.67 -20.56 7.88
CA GLY A 9 -14.41 -19.82 7.73
C GLY A 9 -13.67 -19.64 9.04
N ARG A 10 -12.34 -19.50 8.95
CA ARG A 10 -11.50 -18.95 10.02
C ARG A 10 -11.47 -17.44 9.84
N ILE A 11 -12.16 -16.71 10.74
CA ILE A 11 -12.47 -15.27 10.56
C ILE A 11 -11.55 -14.42 11.44
N TYR A 12 -10.88 -13.45 10.83
CA TYR A 12 -9.93 -12.57 11.48
C TYR A 12 -10.56 -11.23 11.80
N THR A 13 -10.85 -11.00 13.09
CA THR A 13 -11.39 -9.73 13.58
C THR A 13 -10.35 -8.99 14.43
N GLU A 14 -10.60 -7.72 14.73
CA GLU A 14 -9.71 -6.94 15.61
C GLU A 14 -9.60 -7.53 17.02
N ALA A 15 -10.69 -8.12 17.51
CA ALA A 15 -10.76 -8.63 18.87
C ALA A 15 -10.19 -10.05 19.01
N GLN A 16 -10.36 -10.89 18.00
CA GLN A 16 -9.98 -12.31 18.06
C GLN A 16 -10.03 -12.97 16.69
N VAL A 17 -9.37 -14.10 16.57
CA VAL A 17 -9.57 -15.04 15.46
C VAL A 17 -10.68 -16.03 15.86
N ILE A 18 -11.69 -16.17 15.00
CA ILE A 18 -12.78 -17.15 15.16
C ILE A 18 -12.43 -18.36 14.31
N GLU A 19 -12.02 -19.46 14.95
CA GLU A 19 -11.52 -20.68 14.30
C GLU A 19 -12.55 -21.32 13.34
N LYS A 20 -13.83 -21.25 13.68
CA LYS A 20 -14.95 -21.67 12.85
C LYS A 20 -16.12 -20.74 13.09
N GLY A 21 -16.52 -20.02 12.06
CA GLY A 21 -17.60 -19.05 12.19
C GLY A 21 -18.30 -18.75 10.87
N TYR A 22 -19.20 -17.81 10.94
CA TYR A 22 -19.86 -17.24 9.77
C TYR A 22 -19.91 -15.71 9.81
N LEU A 23 -20.01 -15.12 8.64
CA LEU A 23 -20.11 -13.68 8.43
C LEU A 23 -21.25 -13.41 7.44
N VAL A 24 -22.19 -12.55 7.84
CA VAL A 24 -23.34 -12.16 7.01
C VAL A 24 -23.02 -10.86 6.30
N VAL A 25 -23.24 -10.84 5.00
CA VAL A 25 -23.15 -9.65 4.14
C VAL A 25 -24.56 -9.22 3.76
N GLU A 26 -24.86 -7.94 3.95
CA GLU A 26 -26.13 -7.33 3.57
C GLU A 26 -25.88 -5.92 2.99
N ASN A 27 -26.37 -5.67 1.78
CA ASN A 27 -26.27 -4.37 1.12
C ASN A 27 -24.83 -3.83 1.05
N GLY A 28 -23.86 -4.71 0.77
CA GLY A 28 -22.45 -4.35 0.67
C GLY A 28 -21.73 -4.12 2.00
N LYS A 29 -22.40 -4.40 3.13
CA LYS A 29 -21.87 -4.25 4.48
C LYS A 29 -21.83 -5.58 5.23
N ILE A 30 -20.96 -5.65 6.23
CA ILE A 30 -20.95 -6.75 7.19
C ILE A 30 -22.09 -6.49 8.20
N SER A 31 -23.07 -7.37 8.27
CA SER A 31 -24.23 -7.22 9.17
C SER A 31 -24.15 -8.09 10.41
N ASP A 32 -23.45 -9.22 10.37
CA ASP A 32 -23.25 -10.09 11.53
C ASP A 32 -21.96 -10.92 11.40
N ILE A 33 -21.32 -11.26 12.53
CA ILE A 33 -20.18 -12.17 12.63
C ILE A 33 -20.35 -13.02 13.88
N GLN A 34 -20.38 -14.36 13.73
CA GLN A 34 -20.62 -15.27 14.85
C GLN A 34 -19.74 -16.53 14.77
N LYS A 35 -19.55 -17.16 15.93
CA LYS A 35 -18.91 -18.48 16.05
C LYS A 35 -19.89 -19.60 15.72
N GLY A 36 -19.37 -20.70 15.17
CA GLY A 36 -20.11 -21.92 14.93
C GLY A 36 -20.84 -21.96 13.60
N ASP A 37 -21.82 -22.85 13.50
CA ASP A 37 -22.52 -23.13 12.26
C ASP A 37 -23.70 -22.16 12.05
N TYR A 38 -23.87 -21.68 10.84
CA TYR A 38 -25.03 -20.87 10.46
C TYR A 38 -26.28 -21.74 10.36
N LYS A 39 -27.37 -21.30 10.99
CA LYS A 39 -28.68 -22.02 11.03
C LYS A 39 -29.82 -21.26 10.35
N GLY A 40 -29.49 -20.16 9.66
CA GLY A 40 -30.50 -19.36 8.95
C GLY A 40 -30.76 -19.86 7.52
N HIS A 41 -31.47 -19.03 6.73
CA HIS A 41 -31.97 -19.41 5.39
C HIS A 41 -31.31 -18.62 4.25
N LEU A 42 -30.27 -17.81 4.54
CA LEU A 42 -29.57 -17.09 3.49
C LEU A 42 -28.76 -18.04 2.60
N ASN A 43 -28.51 -17.60 1.36
CA ASN A 43 -27.55 -18.28 0.50
C ASN A 43 -26.20 -18.37 1.19
N GLN A 44 -25.65 -19.58 1.26
CA GLN A 44 -24.40 -19.85 1.93
C GLN A 44 -23.26 -20.01 0.94
N ILE A 45 -22.13 -19.36 1.25
CA ILE A 45 -20.84 -19.56 0.61
C ILE A 45 -19.98 -20.30 1.62
N ASP A 46 -19.85 -21.62 1.44
CA ASP A 46 -18.98 -22.44 2.29
C ASP A 46 -17.53 -22.27 1.84
N VAL A 47 -16.69 -21.72 2.71
CA VAL A 47 -15.29 -21.51 2.40
C VAL A 47 -14.38 -22.65 2.87
N ALA A 48 -14.97 -23.75 3.33
CA ALA A 48 -14.27 -25.00 3.64
C ALA A 48 -13.07 -24.85 4.58
N GLY A 49 -13.19 -24.02 5.61
CA GLY A 49 -12.13 -23.79 6.60
C GLY A 49 -11.07 -22.76 6.19
N LYS A 50 -11.17 -22.16 4.99
CA LYS A 50 -10.21 -21.13 4.55
C LYS A 50 -10.24 -19.91 5.46
N HIS A 51 -9.17 -19.10 5.34
CA HIS A 51 -9.04 -17.85 6.05
C HIS A 51 -9.92 -16.76 5.43
N VAL A 52 -10.69 -16.10 6.25
CA VAL A 52 -11.53 -14.94 5.88
C VAL A 52 -10.90 -13.70 6.50
N LEU A 53 -10.26 -12.90 5.66
CA LEU A 53 -9.50 -11.70 6.04
C LEU A 53 -10.20 -10.44 5.53
N PRO A 54 -9.96 -9.26 6.13
CA PRO A 54 -10.33 -8.00 5.48
C PRO A 54 -9.55 -7.86 4.16
N GLY A 55 -10.18 -7.25 3.16
CA GLY A 55 -9.55 -6.93 1.90
C GLY A 55 -8.28 -6.10 2.09
N PHE A 56 -7.25 -6.40 1.31
CA PHE A 56 -5.95 -5.74 1.43
C PHE A 56 -6.03 -4.29 0.94
N ILE A 57 -5.16 -3.45 1.51
CA ILE A 57 -5.03 -2.03 1.18
C ILE A 57 -3.57 -1.76 0.83
N ASP A 58 -3.30 -1.42 -0.44
CA ASP A 58 -1.95 -1.09 -0.91
C ASP A 58 -1.79 0.42 -1.03
N ILE A 59 -0.99 1.01 -0.14
CA ILE A 59 -0.78 2.46 -0.08
C ILE A 59 0.39 2.95 -0.93
N HIS A 60 1.09 2.04 -1.64
CA HIS A 60 2.22 2.37 -2.47
C HIS A 60 2.31 1.42 -3.67
N ILE A 61 1.72 1.81 -4.80
CA ILE A 61 1.69 1.05 -6.04
C ILE A 61 1.64 1.99 -7.26
N HIS A 62 2.62 1.87 -8.15
CA HIS A 62 2.70 2.66 -9.40
C HIS A 62 1.84 2.06 -10.50
N GLY A 63 1.83 0.73 -10.59
CA GLY A 63 1.13 0.05 -11.65
C GLY A 63 1.12 -1.47 -11.52
N GLY A 64 0.67 -2.12 -12.57
CA GLY A 64 0.59 -3.57 -12.72
C GLY A 64 -0.21 -3.92 -13.96
N TYR A 65 -0.04 -5.15 -14.43
CA TYR A 65 -0.84 -5.71 -15.52
C TYR A 65 -0.76 -4.90 -16.83
N GLY A 66 0.40 -4.26 -17.06
CA GLY A 66 0.67 -3.42 -18.22
C GLY A 66 0.40 -1.93 -18.03
N GLU A 67 -0.27 -1.55 -16.95
CA GLU A 67 -0.76 -0.19 -16.70
C GLU A 67 0.06 0.53 -15.63
N ASP A 68 0.06 1.86 -15.70
CA ASP A 68 0.76 2.73 -14.75
C ASP A 68 -0.05 4.00 -14.48
N ALA A 69 -0.04 4.48 -13.23
CA ALA A 69 -0.74 5.71 -12.84
C ALA A 69 -0.25 6.93 -13.63
N MET A 70 1.04 6.95 -14.02
CA MET A 70 1.64 8.04 -14.81
C MET A 70 1.24 8.04 -16.28
N ASP A 71 0.64 6.96 -16.81
CA ASP A 71 0.14 6.94 -18.20
C ASP A 71 -1.05 7.89 -18.41
N ALA A 72 -1.67 8.36 -17.34
CA ALA A 72 -2.87 9.17 -17.38
C ALA A 72 -3.98 8.57 -18.29
N SER A 73 -4.10 7.24 -18.26
CA SER A 73 -5.10 6.46 -19.00
C SER A 73 -6.27 6.11 -18.09
N TYR A 74 -7.45 6.60 -18.43
CA TYR A 74 -8.68 6.27 -17.67
C TYR A 74 -8.97 4.77 -17.71
N ASP A 75 -8.94 4.16 -18.89
CA ASP A 75 -9.19 2.73 -19.05
C ASP A 75 -8.09 1.88 -18.42
N GLY A 76 -6.83 2.33 -18.54
CA GLY A 76 -5.68 1.66 -17.95
C GLY A 76 -5.77 1.60 -16.43
N LEU A 77 -6.04 2.71 -15.75
CA LEU A 77 -6.15 2.73 -14.29
C LEU A 77 -7.37 1.90 -13.81
N ASN A 78 -8.49 1.92 -14.53
CA ASN A 78 -9.63 1.06 -14.23
C ASN A 78 -9.31 -0.42 -14.48
N HIS A 79 -8.52 -0.75 -15.52
CA HIS A 79 -8.04 -2.12 -15.74
C HIS A 79 -7.16 -2.60 -14.58
N LEU A 80 -6.18 -1.80 -14.18
CA LEU A 80 -5.35 -2.09 -12.99
C LEU A 80 -6.24 -2.37 -11.76
N ALA A 81 -7.17 -1.48 -11.45
CA ALA A 81 -8.07 -1.61 -10.31
C ALA A 81 -8.86 -2.94 -10.32
N LYS A 82 -9.32 -3.41 -11.48
CA LYS A 82 -9.98 -4.70 -11.62
C LYS A 82 -9.04 -5.87 -11.36
N GLN A 83 -7.83 -5.82 -11.91
CA GLN A 83 -6.84 -6.89 -11.74
C GLN A 83 -6.37 -7.03 -10.29
N LEU A 84 -6.30 -5.94 -9.52
CA LEU A 84 -5.90 -5.96 -8.12
C LEU A 84 -6.80 -6.82 -7.23
N LEU A 85 -8.06 -7.05 -7.61
CA LEU A 85 -8.94 -7.97 -6.89
C LEU A 85 -8.41 -9.41 -6.90
N SER A 86 -7.66 -9.82 -7.93
CA SER A 86 -7.08 -11.18 -8.03
C SER A 86 -5.97 -11.43 -6.99
N GLU A 87 -5.44 -10.40 -6.39
CA GLU A 87 -4.44 -10.48 -5.32
C GLU A 87 -5.01 -10.10 -3.93
N GLY A 88 -6.35 -9.97 -3.84
CA GLY A 88 -7.05 -9.64 -2.60
C GLY A 88 -7.06 -8.16 -2.24
N THR A 89 -6.49 -7.30 -3.08
CA THR A 89 -6.46 -5.85 -2.85
C THR A 89 -7.80 -5.23 -3.21
N THR A 90 -8.45 -4.62 -2.23
CA THR A 90 -9.78 -4.00 -2.37
C THR A 90 -9.73 -2.48 -2.35
N THR A 91 -8.61 -1.90 -1.93
CA THR A 91 -8.37 -0.45 -1.92
C THR A 91 -6.88 -0.18 -2.18
N PHE A 92 -6.56 0.86 -2.94
CA PHE A 92 -5.17 1.25 -3.19
C PHE A 92 -5.02 2.75 -3.35
N LEU A 93 -3.81 3.27 -3.13
CA LEU A 93 -3.42 4.61 -3.50
C LEU A 93 -2.64 4.56 -4.81
N ALA A 94 -3.18 5.18 -5.87
CA ALA A 94 -2.44 5.33 -7.11
C ALA A 94 -1.21 6.21 -6.87
N THR A 95 -0.02 5.65 -7.14
CA THR A 95 1.25 6.29 -6.77
C THR A 95 1.91 6.92 -7.99
N THR A 96 2.21 8.22 -7.90
CA THR A 96 2.91 8.95 -8.96
C THR A 96 4.41 8.81 -8.83
N MET A 97 5.15 9.18 -9.88
CA MET A 97 6.61 9.19 -9.93
C MET A 97 7.14 10.63 -9.97
N THR A 98 8.43 10.79 -9.67
CA THR A 98 9.17 12.03 -9.93
C THR A 98 9.18 12.33 -11.42
N GLN A 99 8.46 13.36 -11.83
CA GLN A 99 8.24 13.76 -13.21
C GLN A 99 8.06 15.29 -13.32
N SER A 100 7.90 15.80 -14.55
CA SER A 100 7.53 17.20 -14.76
C SER A 100 6.17 17.52 -14.12
N ASP A 101 5.99 18.76 -13.69
CA ASP A 101 4.72 19.23 -13.13
C ASP A 101 3.54 18.89 -14.07
N GLU A 102 3.72 19.12 -15.37
CA GLU A 102 2.69 18.81 -16.37
C GLU A 102 2.29 17.32 -16.38
N ASN A 103 3.26 16.40 -16.30
CA ASN A 103 2.96 14.97 -16.30
C ASN A 103 2.34 14.52 -14.98
N ILE A 104 2.79 15.08 -13.85
CA ILE A 104 2.17 14.83 -12.54
C ILE A 104 0.71 15.32 -12.56
N GLU A 105 0.43 16.53 -13.05
CA GLU A 105 -0.92 17.07 -13.14
C GLU A 105 -1.82 16.23 -14.06
N LYS A 106 -1.30 15.73 -15.19
CA LYS A 106 -2.05 14.82 -16.06
C LYS A 106 -2.43 13.54 -15.33
N ALA A 107 -1.49 12.93 -14.59
CA ALA A 107 -1.76 11.74 -13.78
C ALA A 107 -2.79 12.02 -12.70
N LEU A 108 -2.64 13.11 -11.94
CA LEU A 108 -3.58 13.52 -10.89
C LEU A 108 -5.00 13.76 -11.45
N ASN A 109 -5.14 14.47 -12.56
CA ASN A 109 -6.43 14.69 -13.20
C ASN A 109 -7.09 13.38 -13.63
N ASN A 110 -6.32 12.43 -14.18
CA ASN A 110 -6.81 11.12 -14.55
C ASN A 110 -7.26 10.30 -13.34
N ILE A 111 -6.46 10.29 -12.27
CA ILE A 111 -6.82 9.61 -11.01
C ILE A 111 -8.11 10.17 -10.43
N VAL A 112 -8.27 11.50 -10.44
CA VAL A 112 -9.52 12.18 -10.03
C VAL A 112 -10.69 11.70 -10.87
N ALA A 113 -10.55 11.68 -12.19
CA ALA A 113 -11.61 11.22 -13.10
C ALA A 113 -12.02 9.77 -12.83
N CYS A 114 -11.05 8.87 -12.58
CA CYS A 114 -11.34 7.49 -12.22
C CYS A 114 -12.01 7.39 -10.84
N TYR A 115 -11.52 8.15 -9.85
CA TYR A 115 -12.09 8.18 -8.50
C TYR A 115 -13.56 8.63 -8.50
N GLU A 116 -13.86 9.71 -9.21
CA GLU A 116 -15.23 10.26 -9.26
C GLU A 116 -16.22 9.36 -10.00
N ASN A 117 -15.74 8.49 -10.89
CA ASN A 117 -16.58 7.61 -11.70
C ASN A 117 -16.43 6.12 -11.35
N GLN A 118 -15.70 5.78 -10.31
CA GLN A 118 -15.54 4.38 -9.92
C GLN A 118 -16.88 3.77 -9.46
N THR A 119 -17.14 2.54 -9.88
CA THR A 119 -18.33 1.79 -9.48
C THR A 119 -17.97 0.85 -8.34
N LEU A 120 -18.61 1.06 -7.19
CA LEU A 120 -18.41 0.19 -6.03
C LEU A 120 -18.73 -1.27 -6.37
N GLY A 121 -17.84 -2.18 -5.97
CA GLY A 121 -18.01 -3.62 -6.15
C GLY A 121 -17.40 -4.19 -7.42
N GLU A 122 -17.06 -3.41 -8.44
CA GLU A 122 -16.54 -3.92 -9.71
C GLU A 122 -15.01 -4.02 -9.77
N ALA A 123 -14.33 -3.22 -8.95
CA ALA A 123 -12.87 -3.12 -8.93
C ALA A 123 -12.37 -2.73 -7.54
N ALA A 124 -11.07 -2.83 -7.30
CA ALA A 124 -10.44 -2.23 -6.14
C ALA A 124 -10.66 -0.72 -6.15
N GLU A 125 -10.97 -0.16 -4.99
CA GLU A 125 -11.26 1.26 -4.83
C GLU A 125 -9.98 2.09 -4.89
N ILE A 126 -9.98 3.15 -5.69
CA ILE A 126 -8.95 4.19 -5.60
C ILE A 126 -9.25 4.98 -4.33
N GLY A 127 -8.42 4.81 -3.30
CA GLY A 127 -8.56 5.50 -2.01
C GLY A 127 -7.92 6.89 -1.98
N GLY A 128 -7.18 7.24 -3.02
CA GLY A 128 -6.46 8.49 -3.17
C GLY A 128 -5.15 8.35 -3.91
N VAL A 129 -4.24 9.27 -3.66
CA VAL A 129 -2.92 9.37 -4.28
C VAL A 129 -1.81 9.27 -3.25
N HIS A 130 -0.77 8.52 -3.58
CA HIS A 130 0.55 8.64 -2.96
C HIS A 130 1.45 9.40 -3.94
N LEU A 131 1.85 10.62 -3.59
CA LEU A 131 2.77 11.44 -4.38
C LEU A 131 4.21 11.06 -3.99
N GLU A 132 4.84 10.16 -4.76
CA GLU A 132 6.23 9.77 -4.52
C GLU A 132 7.19 10.66 -5.31
N GLY A 133 7.84 11.55 -4.59
CA GLY A 133 8.54 12.67 -5.23
C GLY A 133 7.57 13.73 -5.79
N PRO A 134 8.05 14.74 -6.46
CA PRO A 134 9.44 15.00 -6.87
C PRO A 134 10.33 15.62 -5.77
N PHE A 135 9.87 15.70 -4.54
CA PHE A 135 10.50 16.39 -3.41
C PHE A 135 11.49 15.50 -2.66
N ILE A 136 12.33 14.81 -3.39
CA ILE A 136 13.30 13.82 -2.91
C ILE A 136 14.75 14.33 -3.01
N SER A 137 15.69 13.57 -2.45
CA SER A 137 17.12 13.87 -2.56
C SER A 137 17.67 13.49 -3.94
N GLU A 138 18.39 14.40 -4.57
CA GLU A 138 19.14 14.12 -5.80
C GLU A 138 20.21 13.05 -5.62
N HIS A 139 20.63 12.79 -4.38
CA HIS A 139 21.63 11.78 -4.03
C HIS A 139 21.05 10.39 -3.78
N LYS A 140 19.72 10.25 -3.73
CA LYS A 140 19.01 8.98 -3.47
C LYS A 140 17.79 8.78 -4.37
N VAL A 141 17.95 9.11 -5.64
CA VAL A 141 16.86 9.01 -6.64
C VAL A 141 16.38 7.57 -6.86
N GLY A 142 17.23 6.54 -6.65
CA GLY A 142 16.83 5.16 -6.97
C GLY A 142 16.40 5.03 -8.43
N ALA A 143 15.17 4.57 -8.65
CA ALA A 143 14.55 4.49 -9.97
C ALA A 143 13.79 5.77 -10.38
N GLN A 144 13.78 6.80 -9.55
CA GLN A 144 13.19 8.10 -9.90
C GLN A 144 14.06 8.84 -10.91
N ASN A 145 13.46 9.66 -11.78
CA ASN A 145 14.20 10.40 -12.80
C ASN A 145 14.85 11.65 -12.18
N PRO A 146 16.20 11.73 -12.13
CA PRO A 146 16.90 12.83 -11.47
C PRO A 146 16.65 14.19 -12.12
N LYS A 147 16.27 14.21 -13.41
CA LYS A 147 15.95 15.45 -14.15
C LYS A 147 14.81 16.25 -13.52
N TYR A 148 13.89 15.58 -12.85
CA TYR A 148 12.66 16.18 -12.35
C TYR A 148 12.61 16.31 -10.82
N VAL A 149 13.72 16.04 -10.13
CA VAL A 149 13.84 16.28 -8.69
C VAL A 149 13.67 17.78 -8.41
N GLN A 150 12.87 18.12 -7.42
CA GLN A 150 12.50 19.49 -7.09
C GLN A 150 12.55 19.72 -5.58
N ARG A 151 12.67 20.99 -5.22
CA ARG A 151 12.48 21.44 -3.85
C ARG A 151 10.99 21.63 -3.56
N PRO A 152 10.50 21.16 -2.40
CA PRO A 152 9.12 21.39 -2.03
C PRO A 152 8.88 22.87 -1.69
N THR A 153 7.71 23.37 -2.06
CA THR A 153 7.12 24.60 -1.52
C THR A 153 5.66 24.36 -1.15
N VAL A 154 5.17 25.11 -0.18
CA VAL A 154 3.77 24.99 0.27
C VAL A 154 2.81 25.26 -0.89
N GLU A 155 3.10 26.30 -1.73
CA GLU A 155 2.30 26.65 -2.88
C GLU A 155 2.22 25.50 -3.89
N LYS A 156 3.35 24.87 -4.20
CA LYS A 156 3.38 23.77 -5.17
C LYS A 156 2.59 22.54 -4.67
N ILE A 157 2.77 22.16 -3.42
CA ILE A 157 2.02 21.02 -2.86
C ILE A 157 0.51 21.35 -2.80
N ARG A 158 0.15 22.56 -2.40
CA ARG A 158 -1.26 23.00 -2.44
C ARG A 158 -1.82 22.98 -3.85
N HIS A 159 -1.05 23.42 -4.82
CA HIS A 159 -1.46 23.35 -6.23
C HIS A 159 -1.71 21.90 -6.67
N PHE A 160 -0.81 20.97 -6.41
CA PHE A 160 -1.04 19.55 -6.71
C PHE A 160 -2.26 19.00 -5.96
N GLN A 161 -2.46 19.41 -4.70
CA GLN A 161 -3.63 19.00 -3.92
C GLN A 161 -4.93 19.56 -4.49
N GLU A 162 -4.93 20.77 -5.04
CA GLU A 162 -6.08 21.35 -5.75
C GLU A 162 -6.37 20.57 -7.04
N VAL A 163 -5.36 20.29 -7.87
CA VAL A 163 -5.48 19.45 -9.08
C VAL A 163 -6.03 18.08 -8.73
N ALA A 164 -5.53 17.48 -7.65
CA ALA A 164 -5.98 16.19 -7.15
C ALA A 164 -7.32 16.26 -6.38
N LYS A 165 -7.97 17.40 -6.26
CA LYS A 165 -9.22 17.61 -5.50
C LYS A 165 -9.17 17.04 -4.07
N GLY A 166 -8.03 17.17 -3.39
CA GLY A 166 -7.85 16.68 -2.03
C GLY A 166 -7.52 15.18 -1.93
N LEU A 167 -7.22 14.51 -3.02
CA LEU A 167 -6.95 13.08 -3.03
C LEU A 167 -5.51 12.70 -2.66
N ILE A 168 -4.55 13.63 -2.59
CA ILE A 168 -3.21 13.30 -2.11
C ILE A 168 -3.30 12.99 -0.62
N LYS A 169 -3.04 11.74 -0.26
CA LYS A 169 -3.07 11.25 1.11
C LYS A 169 -1.69 11.11 1.72
N ILE A 170 -0.70 10.72 0.91
CA ILE A 170 0.69 10.53 1.33
C ILE A 170 1.59 11.27 0.37
N ILE A 171 2.65 11.89 0.90
CA ILE A 171 3.77 12.42 0.13
C ILE A 171 5.05 11.75 0.63
N THR A 172 5.79 11.10 -0.27
CA THR A 172 7.17 10.69 -0.03
C THR A 172 8.10 11.87 -0.30
N PHE A 173 8.92 12.23 0.68
CA PHE A 173 9.81 13.37 0.64
C PHE A 173 11.14 13.10 1.36
N ALA A 174 12.17 13.87 1.02
CA ALA A 174 13.45 13.88 1.73
C ALA A 174 13.48 15.05 2.72
N PRO A 175 13.53 14.81 4.04
CA PRO A 175 13.40 15.87 5.04
C PRO A 175 14.56 16.86 5.06
N GLU A 176 15.75 16.48 4.60
CA GLU A 176 16.93 17.34 4.50
C GLU A 176 16.86 18.33 3.31
N VAL A 177 15.93 18.16 2.39
CA VAL A 177 15.79 19.04 1.22
C VAL A 177 15.23 20.40 1.66
N LYS A 178 15.83 21.47 1.16
CA LYS A 178 15.40 22.84 1.47
C LYS A 178 13.92 23.04 1.15
N GLY A 179 13.15 23.53 2.10
CA GLY A 179 11.69 23.75 2.02
C GLY A 179 10.88 22.60 2.63
N ALA A 180 11.49 21.45 2.90
CA ALA A 180 10.78 20.28 3.44
C ALA A 180 10.16 20.57 4.83
N HIS A 181 10.92 21.20 5.73
CA HIS A 181 10.41 21.51 7.07
C HIS A 181 9.24 22.52 7.05
N GLU A 182 9.29 23.51 6.15
CA GLU A 182 8.21 24.48 5.99
C GLU A 182 6.93 23.81 5.49
N THR A 183 7.05 23.00 4.44
CA THR A 183 5.90 22.27 3.90
C THR A 183 5.31 21.29 4.89
N LEU A 184 6.14 20.60 5.66
CA LEU A 184 5.71 19.67 6.71
C LEU A 184 4.94 20.42 7.82
N ASN A 185 5.46 21.55 8.31
CA ASN A 185 4.79 22.35 9.34
C ASN A 185 3.40 22.83 8.90
N GLU A 186 3.24 23.22 7.62
CA GLU A 186 2.02 23.82 7.10
C GLU A 186 0.97 22.80 6.64
N LEU A 187 1.38 21.57 6.29
CA LEU A 187 0.50 20.62 5.59
C LEU A 187 0.33 19.27 6.31
N ARG A 188 1.01 19.05 7.44
CA ARG A 188 1.00 17.77 8.18
C ARG A 188 -0.36 17.33 8.70
N ASP A 189 -1.30 18.24 8.84
CA ASP A 189 -2.65 17.92 9.32
C ASP A 189 -3.57 17.46 8.18
N ASP A 190 -3.22 17.79 6.94
CA ASP A 190 -3.98 17.47 5.73
C ASP A 190 -3.41 16.28 4.97
N ILE A 191 -2.08 16.09 5.02
CA ILE A 191 -1.33 15.09 4.24
C ILE A 191 -0.34 14.34 5.13
N ILE A 192 -0.24 13.05 4.94
CA ILE A 192 0.77 12.22 5.61
C ILE A 192 2.12 12.40 4.90
N PHE A 193 3.12 12.83 5.65
CA PHE A 193 4.49 12.93 5.16
C PHE A 193 5.28 11.66 5.50
N SER A 194 5.84 11.02 4.48
CA SER A 194 6.61 9.79 4.56
C SER A 194 8.05 10.05 4.12
N MET A 195 9.02 9.78 4.97
CA MET A 195 10.43 9.99 4.67
C MET A 195 10.95 8.87 3.76
N GLY A 196 11.47 9.23 2.60
CA GLY A 196 12.04 8.30 1.62
C GLY A 196 12.89 9.02 0.59
N HIS A 197 13.67 8.27 -0.18
CA HIS A 197 14.61 8.83 -1.16
C HIS A 197 15.48 9.93 -0.54
N THR A 198 16.16 9.61 0.58
CA THR A 198 16.75 10.59 1.48
C THR A 198 18.16 10.21 1.89
N VAL A 199 19.00 11.23 2.12
CA VAL A 199 20.30 11.11 2.81
C VAL A 199 20.23 11.67 4.23
N ALA A 200 19.05 11.90 4.77
CA ALA A 200 18.87 12.48 6.09
C ALA A 200 19.70 11.76 7.15
N THR A 201 20.35 12.56 7.99
CA THR A 201 20.96 12.08 9.23
C THR A 201 19.91 11.62 10.23
N PHE A 202 20.33 10.96 11.29
CA PHE A 202 19.43 10.58 12.40
C PHE A 202 18.74 11.80 13.01
N GLU A 203 19.48 12.88 13.20
CA GLU A 203 18.99 14.13 13.77
C GLU A 203 17.95 14.81 12.85
N GLU A 204 18.23 14.92 11.56
CA GLU A 204 17.30 15.47 10.56
C GLU A 204 16.01 14.65 10.46
N ALA A 205 16.14 13.32 10.50
CA ALA A 205 14.96 12.44 10.48
C ALA A 205 14.09 12.62 11.75
N ASN A 206 14.71 12.70 12.96
CA ASN A 206 13.97 12.95 14.20
C ASN A 206 13.36 14.37 14.23
N GLU A 207 14.05 15.38 13.72
CA GLU A 207 13.48 16.72 13.58
C GLU A 207 12.22 16.69 12.68
N ALA A 208 12.25 15.94 11.57
CA ALA A 208 11.07 15.76 10.74
C ALA A 208 9.92 15.08 11.49
N VAL A 209 10.20 14.08 12.33
CA VAL A 209 9.19 13.44 13.20
C VAL A 209 8.57 14.42 14.19
N GLU A 210 9.39 15.23 14.85
CA GLU A 210 8.91 16.26 15.77
C GLU A 210 8.02 17.30 15.07
N ARG A 211 8.26 17.53 13.78
CA ARG A 211 7.44 18.42 12.93
C ARG A 211 6.20 17.74 12.35
N GLY A 212 6.06 16.42 12.48
CA GLY A 212 4.86 15.68 12.09
C GLY A 212 5.02 14.65 10.98
N ALA A 213 6.23 14.30 10.55
CA ALA A 213 6.44 13.15 9.67
C ALA A 213 6.02 11.86 10.39
N LYS A 214 5.26 11.00 9.70
CA LYS A 214 4.62 9.83 10.33
C LYS A 214 5.08 8.50 9.77
N HIS A 215 5.65 8.48 8.57
CA HIS A 215 6.02 7.25 7.88
C HIS A 215 7.45 7.27 7.37
N VAL A 216 7.98 6.08 7.12
CA VAL A 216 9.19 5.85 6.31
C VAL A 216 8.79 4.99 5.12
N THR A 217 9.05 5.51 3.93
CA THR A 217 8.72 4.88 2.64
C THR A 217 9.69 3.71 2.38
N HIS A 218 9.16 2.58 1.90
CA HIS A 218 9.89 1.36 1.48
C HIS A 218 11.22 1.16 2.24
N LEU A 219 11.11 0.95 3.54
CA LEU A 219 12.23 0.83 4.49
C LEU A 219 13.41 0.06 3.88
N TYR A 220 14.63 0.55 4.08
CA TYR A 220 15.92 0.11 3.53
C TYR A 220 16.22 0.55 2.10
N ASN A 221 15.24 0.99 1.32
CA ASN A 221 15.43 1.29 -0.09
C ASN A 221 15.58 2.80 -0.32
N ALA A 222 16.44 3.18 -1.27
CA ALA A 222 16.70 4.55 -1.66
C ALA A 222 16.94 5.52 -0.48
N ALA A 223 17.68 5.08 0.53
CA ALA A 223 18.13 5.92 1.65
C ALA A 223 19.57 5.57 2.05
N THR A 224 20.20 6.41 2.86
CA THR A 224 21.53 6.12 3.42
C THR A 224 21.46 4.84 4.26
N PRO A 225 22.31 3.84 4.01
CA PRO A 225 22.32 2.60 4.81
C PRO A 225 22.55 2.86 6.31
N PHE A 226 21.97 2.00 7.15
CA PHE A 226 22.23 2.04 8.58
C PHE A 226 23.72 1.79 8.88
N GLU A 227 24.29 2.66 9.66
CA GLU A 227 25.65 2.53 10.18
C GLU A 227 25.63 2.93 11.65
N HIS A 228 26.31 2.17 12.51
CA HIS A 228 26.20 2.31 13.97
C HIS A 228 26.63 3.68 14.53
N ARG A 229 27.43 4.46 13.77
CA ARG A 229 27.79 5.85 14.11
C ARG A 229 26.93 6.88 13.38
N ASN A 230 26.27 6.48 12.29
CA ASN A 230 25.40 7.30 11.47
C ASN A 230 24.12 6.50 11.13
N PRO A 231 23.20 6.33 12.11
CA PRO A 231 22.07 5.41 11.94
C PRO A 231 21.01 5.90 10.94
N GLY A 232 21.03 7.17 10.55
CA GLY A 232 20.18 7.73 9.52
C GLY A 232 18.68 7.57 9.78
N VAL A 233 17.90 7.61 8.70
CA VAL A 233 16.44 7.45 8.76
C VAL A 233 16.01 6.08 9.33
N PHE A 234 16.80 5.03 9.12
CA PHE A 234 16.47 3.70 9.67
C PHE A 234 16.63 3.65 11.18
N GLY A 235 17.68 4.30 11.71
CA GLY A 235 17.84 4.45 13.15
C GLY A 235 16.70 5.23 13.78
N ALA A 236 16.25 6.32 13.14
CA ALA A 236 15.08 7.08 13.59
C ALA A 236 13.81 6.21 13.53
N ALA A 237 13.62 5.41 12.48
CA ALA A 237 12.48 4.49 12.36
C ALA A 237 12.43 3.47 13.50
N TRP A 238 13.58 2.91 13.88
CA TRP A 238 13.65 1.87 14.91
C TRP A 238 13.56 2.39 16.33
N THR A 239 14.08 3.59 16.60
CA THR A 239 14.07 4.19 17.95
C THR A 239 12.81 4.98 18.24
N ASN A 240 12.07 5.41 17.21
CA ASN A 240 10.84 6.18 17.35
C ASN A 240 9.60 5.32 17.08
N GLN A 241 8.86 5.01 18.15
CA GLN A 241 7.66 4.17 18.06
C GLN A 241 6.48 4.85 17.35
N SER A 242 6.47 6.17 17.20
CA SER A 242 5.41 6.88 16.46
C SER A 242 5.56 6.79 14.94
N LEU A 243 6.74 6.42 14.43
CA LEU A 243 6.96 6.21 13.01
C LEU A 243 6.44 4.85 12.57
N ASN A 244 5.68 4.84 11.51
CA ASN A 244 5.30 3.63 10.78
C ASN A 244 6.25 3.39 9.60
N THR A 245 6.40 2.16 9.18
CA THR A 245 7.34 1.79 8.11
C THR A 245 6.66 0.98 7.03
N GLU A 246 6.82 1.39 5.80
CA GLU A 246 6.47 0.57 4.65
C GLU A 246 7.54 -0.51 4.43
N ILE A 247 7.13 -1.70 4.02
CA ILE A 247 8.03 -2.80 3.67
C ILE A 247 7.58 -3.49 2.39
N ILE A 248 8.51 -3.71 1.47
CA ILE A 248 8.31 -4.53 0.28
C ILE A 248 8.67 -5.98 0.65
N GLY A 249 7.67 -6.84 0.75
CA GLY A 249 7.82 -8.22 1.24
C GLY A 249 8.23 -9.23 0.17
N ASP A 250 9.10 -8.87 -0.78
CA ASP A 250 9.47 -9.74 -1.91
C ASP A 250 10.74 -10.58 -1.68
N GLY A 251 11.52 -10.27 -0.63
CA GLY A 251 12.81 -10.91 -0.35
C GLY A 251 13.94 -10.49 -1.30
N ILE A 252 13.69 -9.51 -2.17
CA ILE A 252 14.63 -8.97 -3.16
C ILE A 252 15.05 -7.55 -2.76
N HIS A 253 14.08 -6.67 -2.51
CA HIS A 253 14.32 -5.31 -2.02
C HIS A 253 14.96 -5.30 -0.63
N SER A 254 14.63 -6.30 0.18
CA SER A 254 15.21 -6.50 1.50
C SER A 254 15.40 -7.99 1.76
N HIS A 255 16.59 -8.37 2.25
CA HIS A 255 16.85 -9.74 2.65
C HIS A 255 15.85 -10.14 3.76
N PRO A 256 15.33 -11.39 3.78
CA PRO A 256 14.39 -11.85 4.82
C PRO A 256 14.82 -11.53 6.25
N ALA A 257 16.11 -11.69 6.58
CA ALA A 257 16.63 -11.33 7.90
C ALA A 257 16.52 -9.83 8.22
N ALA A 258 16.65 -8.95 7.22
CA ALA A 258 16.47 -7.51 7.42
C ALA A 258 14.99 -7.16 7.66
N VAL A 259 14.08 -7.85 6.98
CA VAL A 259 12.63 -7.76 7.22
C VAL A 259 12.27 -8.20 8.64
N ASP A 260 12.83 -9.32 9.11
CA ASP A 260 12.64 -9.82 10.47
C ASP A 260 13.18 -8.84 11.54
N ILE A 261 14.34 -8.22 11.30
CA ILE A 261 14.88 -7.18 12.18
C ILE A 261 13.89 -5.98 12.25
N ALA A 262 13.43 -5.49 11.11
CA ALA A 262 12.46 -4.39 11.07
C ALA A 262 11.17 -4.76 11.82
N TYR A 263 10.66 -5.96 11.61
CA TYR A 263 9.47 -6.46 12.30
C TYR A 263 9.67 -6.53 13.82
N LYS A 264 10.80 -7.02 14.28
CA LYS A 264 11.12 -7.05 15.73
C LYS A 264 11.21 -5.67 16.36
N GLN A 265 11.60 -4.65 15.60
CA GLN A 265 11.67 -3.27 16.09
C GLN A 265 10.29 -2.59 16.08
N LYS A 266 9.48 -2.84 15.04
CA LYS A 266 8.22 -2.11 14.81
C LYS A 266 6.97 -2.88 15.24
N GLY A 267 7.05 -4.20 15.26
CA GLY A 267 5.89 -5.06 15.49
C GLY A 267 4.84 -4.97 14.38
N ALA A 268 3.80 -5.78 14.50
CA ALA A 268 2.72 -5.83 13.52
C ALA A 268 1.90 -4.52 13.42
N THR A 269 1.97 -3.63 14.41
CA THR A 269 1.13 -2.42 14.46
C THR A 269 1.72 -1.22 13.73
N HIS A 270 3.04 -1.20 13.50
CA HIS A 270 3.76 -0.06 12.93
C HIS A 270 4.46 -0.41 11.61
N MET A 271 4.05 -1.52 11.00
CA MET A 271 4.53 -1.95 9.70
C MET A 271 3.38 -1.98 8.70
N TYR A 272 3.63 -1.51 7.49
CA TYR A 272 2.72 -1.56 6.35
C TYR A 272 3.34 -2.40 5.24
N LEU A 273 2.68 -3.48 4.88
CA LEU A 273 3.01 -4.19 3.65
C LEU A 273 2.58 -3.33 2.47
N ILE A 274 3.48 -3.10 1.56
CA ILE A 274 3.25 -2.44 0.28
C ILE A 274 3.79 -3.30 -0.85
N THR A 275 3.35 -3.05 -2.06
CA THR A 275 3.96 -3.71 -3.22
C THR A 275 5.05 -2.88 -3.87
N ASP A 276 4.91 -1.56 -3.92
CA ASP A 276 5.74 -0.70 -4.75
C ASP A 276 5.85 -1.27 -6.18
N ALA A 277 4.73 -1.84 -6.66
CA ALA A 277 4.70 -2.56 -7.92
C ALA A 277 4.65 -1.59 -9.10
N MET A 278 5.29 -2.03 -10.19
CA MET A 278 5.31 -1.32 -11.46
C MET A 278 4.50 -2.10 -12.51
N ARG A 279 4.32 -1.50 -13.70
CA ARG A 279 3.45 -2.05 -14.76
C ARG A 279 3.68 -3.52 -15.13
N ALA A 280 4.89 -4.04 -14.91
CA ALA A 280 5.20 -5.43 -15.25
C ALA A 280 4.63 -6.46 -14.25
N LYS A 281 4.08 -6.05 -13.10
CA LYS A 281 3.38 -6.98 -12.22
C LYS A 281 2.28 -7.71 -12.99
N GLY A 282 2.27 -9.05 -12.93
CA GLY A 282 1.34 -9.89 -13.67
C GLY A 282 1.67 -10.08 -15.16
N MET A 283 2.79 -9.52 -15.63
CA MET A 283 3.25 -9.63 -17.01
C MET A 283 4.40 -10.65 -17.14
N LYS A 284 4.82 -10.91 -18.36
CA LYS A 284 5.96 -11.80 -18.67
C LYS A 284 7.29 -11.05 -18.52
N ASP A 285 8.39 -11.79 -18.48
CA ASP A 285 9.74 -11.22 -18.63
C ASP A 285 9.82 -10.37 -19.90
N GLY A 286 10.51 -9.22 -19.81
CA GLY A 286 10.61 -8.29 -20.93
C GLY A 286 11.09 -6.91 -20.53
N GLU A 287 10.95 -5.97 -21.43
CA GLU A 287 11.28 -4.57 -21.23
C GLU A 287 10.00 -3.75 -21.01
N TYR A 288 10.04 -2.88 -20.02
CA TYR A 288 8.90 -2.06 -19.61
C TYR A 288 9.37 -0.63 -19.29
N ASP A 289 8.42 0.27 -19.15
CA ASP A 289 8.69 1.66 -18.73
C ASP A 289 8.32 1.86 -17.26
N LEU A 290 9.13 2.64 -16.54
CA LEU A 290 8.80 3.22 -15.24
C LEU A 290 9.29 4.66 -15.19
N GLY A 291 8.36 5.60 -15.15
CA GLY A 291 8.67 7.03 -15.08
C GLY A 291 9.45 7.57 -16.27
N GLY A 292 9.36 6.94 -17.45
CA GLY A 292 10.09 7.28 -18.66
C GLY A 292 11.49 6.65 -18.74
N GLN A 293 11.76 5.65 -17.91
CA GLN A 293 13.04 4.91 -17.91
C GLN A 293 12.80 3.45 -18.28
N ASN A 294 13.71 2.87 -19.09
CA ASN A 294 13.65 1.45 -19.47
C ASN A 294 13.95 0.54 -18.29
N VAL A 295 13.09 -0.42 -18.03
CA VAL A 295 13.20 -1.43 -16.97
C VAL A 295 13.22 -2.81 -17.59
N ILE A 296 14.20 -3.60 -17.22
CA ILE A 296 14.31 -5.00 -17.63
C ILE A 296 13.76 -5.87 -16.52
N VAL A 297 12.72 -6.65 -16.84
CA VAL A 297 12.11 -7.61 -15.93
C VAL A 297 12.57 -9.01 -16.28
N LYS A 298 13.14 -9.70 -15.29
CA LYS A 298 13.59 -11.09 -15.40
C LYS A 298 13.26 -11.87 -14.13
N GLY A 299 12.42 -12.88 -14.25
CA GLY A 299 11.96 -13.65 -13.10
C GLY A 299 11.15 -12.78 -12.13
N LYS A 300 11.67 -12.56 -10.93
CA LYS A 300 11.01 -11.72 -9.90
C LYS A 300 11.61 -10.32 -9.76
N GLU A 301 12.58 -9.96 -10.58
CA GLU A 301 13.31 -8.69 -10.46
C GLU A 301 12.97 -7.74 -11.60
N ALA A 302 12.78 -6.47 -11.26
CA ALA A 302 12.66 -5.35 -12.19
C ALA A 302 13.85 -4.40 -11.97
N ARG A 303 14.68 -4.16 -12.98
CA ARG A 303 15.90 -3.36 -12.84
C ARG A 303 16.07 -2.36 -13.98
N LEU A 304 16.60 -1.20 -13.65
CA LEU A 304 17.15 -0.25 -14.63
C LEU A 304 18.42 -0.83 -15.25
N GLU A 305 18.84 -0.29 -16.39
CA GLU A 305 20.10 -0.67 -17.07
C GLU A 305 21.34 -0.55 -16.18
N ASN A 306 21.34 0.39 -15.23
CA ASN A 306 22.42 0.57 -14.25
C ASN A 306 22.39 -0.45 -13.10
N GLY A 307 21.43 -1.39 -13.11
CA GLY A 307 21.27 -2.45 -12.13
C GLY A 307 20.44 -2.08 -10.90
N ALA A 308 20.01 -0.83 -10.74
CA ALA A 308 19.13 -0.44 -9.63
C ALA A 308 17.76 -1.14 -9.73
N LEU A 309 17.20 -1.57 -8.60
CA LEU A 309 15.83 -2.06 -8.55
C LEU A 309 14.87 -0.92 -8.93
N ALA A 310 13.84 -1.24 -9.68
CA ALA A 310 12.92 -0.28 -10.28
C ALA A 310 11.46 -0.69 -10.01
N GLY A 311 11.00 -0.44 -8.79
CA GLY A 311 9.77 -0.97 -8.28
C GLY A 311 9.81 -2.51 -8.19
N SER A 312 8.68 -3.11 -7.90
CA SER A 312 8.54 -4.56 -7.79
C SER A 312 7.53 -5.11 -8.80
N ILE A 313 7.40 -6.43 -8.82
CA ILE A 313 6.30 -7.15 -9.47
C ILE A 313 5.50 -7.95 -8.43
N LEU A 314 5.64 -7.60 -7.15
CA LEU A 314 5.02 -8.28 -6.03
C LEU A 314 3.50 -8.10 -6.02
N LYS A 315 2.79 -9.16 -5.64
CA LYS A 315 1.37 -9.12 -5.30
C LYS A 315 1.17 -9.04 -3.80
N MET A 316 0.10 -8.36 -3.33
CA MET A 316 -0.15 -8.19 -1.90
C MET A 316 -0.26 -9.51 -1.14
N ASN A 317 -0.96 -10.48 -1.69
CA ASN A 317 -1.09 -11.81 -1.08
C ASN A 317 0.24 -12.55 -0.97
N GLU A 318 1.11 -12.47 -2.00
CA GLU A 318 2.46 -13.04 -1.96
C GLU A 318 3.32 -12.33 -0.93
N GLY A 319 3.22 -11.00 -0.82
CA GLY A 319 3.92 -10.22 0.20
C GLY A 319 3.54 -10.64 1.62
N LEU A 320 2.25 -10.83 1.88
CA LEU A 320 1.78 -11.28 3.20
C LEU A 320 2.26 -12.71 3.51
N HIS A 321 2.20 -13.62 2.53
CA HIS A 321 2.77 -14.96 2.68
C HIS A 321 4.26 -14.90 3.03
N ASN A 322 5.03 -14.11 2.31
CA ASN A 322 6.46 -13.95 2.53
C ASN A 322 6.76 -13.36 3.93
N LEU A 323 6.00 -12.37 4.39
CA LEU A 323 6.19 -11.80 5.72
C LEU A 323 5.99 -12.84 6.81
N ILE A 324 5.00 -13.74 6.71
CA ILE A 324 4.80 -14.86 7.63
C ILE A 324 6.06 -15.73 7.67
N GLN A 325 6.65 -16.05 6.52
CA GLN A 325 7.86 -16.86 6.43
C GLN A 325 9.10 -16.13 6.98
N PHE A 326 9.25 -14.84 6.69
CA PHE A 326 10.43 -14.06 7.06
C PHE A 326 10.49 -13.72 8.54
N THR A 327 9.33 -13.41 9.14
CA THR A 327 9.24 -13.00 10.55
C THR A 327 9.01 -14.16 11.51
N HIS A 328 8.65 -15.32 10.98
CA HIS A 328 8.24 -16.50 11.75
C HIS A 328 7.06 -16.22 12.69
N ASP A 329 6.28 -15.17 12.41
CA ASP A 329 5.05 -14.88 13.14
C ASP A 329 3.83 -15.39 12.36
N SER A 330 2.70 -15.51 13.05
CA SER A 330 1.47 -16.09 12.49
C SER A 330 0.62 -15.08 11.75
N LEU A 331 -0.25 -15.56 10.87
CA LEU A 331 -1.27 -14.76 10.23
C LEU A 331 -2.19 -14.07 11.25
N ASP A 332 -2.36 -14.66 12.47
CA ASP A 332 -3.19 -14.09 13.54
C ASP A 332 -2.72 -12.68 13.97
N HIS A 333 -1.44 -12.40 13.83
CA HIS A 333 -0.87 -11.08 14.11
C HIS A 333 -0.62 -10.27 12.83
N LEU A 334 -0.20 -10.93 11.74
CA LEU A 334 0.29 -10.25 10.54
C LEU A 334 -0.80 -9.78 9.58
N TRP A 335 -2.05 -10.27 9.67
CA TRP A 335 -3.11 -9.85 8.75
C TRP A 335 -3.28 -8.32 8.70
N ARG A 336 -3.06 -7.65 9.80
CA ARG A 336 -3.26 -6.21 9.92
C ARG A 336 -2.25 -5.35 9.15
N VAL A 337 -1.05 -5.90 8.85
CA VAL A 337 -0.02 -5.17 8.09
C VAL A 337 -0.40 -4.98 6.62
N ALA A 338 -1.41 -5.71 6.14
CA ALA A 338 -1.92 -5.63 4.78
C ALA A 338 -3.28 -4.89 4.67
N SER A 339 -3.86 -4.43 5.80
CA SER A 339 -5.21 -3.83 5.78
C SER A 339 -5.46 -2.81 6.88
N LEU A 340 -5.57 -3.23 8.15
CA LEU A 340 -6.03 -2.37 9.24
C LEU A 340 -5.06 -1.21 9.50
N ASN A 341 -3.77 -1.46 9.46
CA ASN A 341 -2.78 -0.40 9.72
C ASN A 341 -2.88 0.73 8.70
N GLN A 342 -3.01 0.37 7.42
CA GLN A 342 -3.21 1.31 6.33
C GLN A 342 -4.54 2.07 6.48
N ALA A 343 -5.61 1.36 6.85
CA ALA A 343 -6.92 1.98 7.07
C ALA A 343 -6.87 3.01 8.21
N ILE A 344 -6.18 2.70 9.31
CA ILE A 344 -5.98 3.64 10.43
C ILE A 344 -5.19 4.87 9.96
N ALA A 345 -4.09 4.66 9.24
CA ALA A 345 -3.28 5.76 8.72
C ALA A 345 -4.08 6.73 7.83
N LEU A 346 -4.95 6.18 6.98
CA LEU A 346 -5.79 6.94 6.07
C LEU A 346 -7.08 7.48 6.69
N ASN A 347 -7.36 7.22 7.97
CA ASN A 347 -8.60 7.56 8.68
C ASN A 347 -9.87 6.95 8.03
N ILE A 348 -9.75 5.75 7.45
CA ILE A 348 -10.87 5.00 6.86
C ILE A 348 -11.20 3.72 7.65
N ASP A 349 -10.56 3.52 8.79
CA ASP A 349 -10.74 2.34 9.65
C ASP A 349 -12.16 2.17 10.18
N LYS A 350 -12.94 3.23 10.24
CA LYS A 350 -14.39 3.14 10.56
C LYS A 350 -15.22 2.47 9.47
N GLN A 351 -14.73 2.43 8.25
CA GLN A 351 -15.43 1.92 7.07
C GLN A 351 -14.85 0.62 6.55
N LYS A 352 -13.54 0.40 6.64
CA LYS A 352 -12.83 -0.76 6.08
C LYS A 352 -11.56 -1.12 6.86
N GLY A 353 -10.77 -2.06 6.36
CA GLY A 353 -9.49 -2.47 6.96
C GLY A 353 -9.61 -3.55 8.04
N SER A 354 -10.80 -3.85 8.53
CA SER A 354 -11.06 -4.98 9.44
C SER A 354 -12.46 -5.54 9.27
N LEU A 355 -12.67 -6.78 9.69
CA LEU A 355 -13.98 -7.42 9.70
C LEU A 355 -14.71 -7.03 10.99
N SER A 356 -15.66 -6.09 10.86
CA SER A 356 -16.51 -5.61 11.96
C SER A 356 -17.90 -5.25 11.43
N ILE A 357 -18.91 -5.43 12.26
CA ILE A 357 -20.30 -5.12 11.91
C ILE A 357 -20.41 -3.63 11.52
N GLY A 358 -21.09 -3.36 10.41
CA GLY A 358 -21.30 -2.03 9.85
C GLY A 358 -20.22 -1.55 8.86
N LYS A 359 -19.05 -2.20 8.82
CA LYS A 359 -18.02 -1.89 7.83
C LYS A 359 -18.38 -2.44 6.44
N ASP A 360 -17.71 -1.92 5.43
CA ASP A 360 -17.84 -2.41 4.06
C ASP A 360 -17.46 -3.89 4.00
N ALA A 361 -18.20 -4.65 3.22
CA ALA A 361 -17.89 -6.03 2.96
C ALA A 361 -16.76 -6.11 1.90
N ASP A 362 -15.59 -5.62 2.30
CA ASP A 362 -14.31 -5.75 1.60
C ASP A 362 -13.56 -6.91 2.26
N ILE A 363 -13.58 -8.08 1.62
CA ILE A 363 -13.16 -9.36 2.22
C ILE A 363 -12.32 -10.13 1.23
N VAL A 364 -11.27 -10.80 1.69
CA VAL A 364 -10.51 -11.76 0.90
C VAL A 364 -10.51 -13.13 1.57
N ILE A 365 -10.78 -14.15 0.79
CA ILE A 365 -10.77 -15.55 1.22
C ILE A 365 -9.54 -16.22 0.61
N VAL A 366 -8.67 -16.74 1.48
CA VAL A 366 -7.37 -17.31 1.09
C VAL A 366 -7.17 -18.68 1.72
N ASP A 367 -6.31 -19.48 1.10
CA ASP A 367 -5.84 -20.74 1.66
C ASP A 367 -4.67 -20.53 2.67
N ASP A 368 -4.11 -21.62 3.20
CA ASP A 368 -2.97 -21.61 4.14
C ASP A 368 -1.68 -21.02 3.53
N HIS A 369 -1.60 -20.89 2.20
CA HIS A 369 -0.49 -20.27 1.49
C HIS A 369 -0.80 -18.84 1.04
N ILE A 370 -1.90 -18.27 1.54
CA ILE A 370 -2.39 -16.93 1.19
C ILE A 370 -2.69 -16.81 -0.33
N GLN A 371 -3.02 -17.92 -0.98
CA GLN A 371 -3.52 -17.87 -2.35
C GLN A 371 -4.98 -17.42 -2.33
N VAL A 372 -5.29 -16.43 -3.16
CA VAL A 372 -6.64 -15.84 -3.22
C VAL A 372 -7.57 -16.78 -3.97
N ASP A 373 -8.67 -17.14 -3.33
CA ASP A 373 -9.78 -17.91 -3.89
C ASP A 373 -10.93 -16.99 -4.31
N THR A 374 -11.21 -16.03 -3.43
CA THR A 374 -12.33 -15.12 -3.63
C THR A 374 -12.00 -13.77 -2.99
N THR A 375 -12.29 -12.72 -3.72
CA THR A 375 -12.31 -11.35 -3.19
C THR A 375 -13.72 -10.80 -3.25
N ILE A 376 -14.18 -10.23 -2.16
CA ILE A 376 -15.47 -9.58 -2.07
C ILE A 376 -15.20 -8.09 -1.94
N LYS A 377 -15.72 -7.31 -2.88
CA LYS A 377 -15.60 -5.84 -2.86
C LYS A 377 -16.98 -5.22 -2.72
N SER A 378 -17.19 -4.48 -1.63
CA SER A 378 -18.49 -3.87 -1.32
C SER A 378 -19.67 -4.86 -1.47
N GLY A 379 -19.44 -6.12 -1.05
CA GLY A 379 -20.41 -7.20 -1.14
C GLY A 379 -20.54 -7.89 -2.49
N THR A 380 -19.83 -7.46 -3.53
CA THR A 380 -19.78 -8.14 -4.83
C THR A 380 -18.68 -9.21 -4.82
N ILE A 381 -19.00 -10.41 -5.26
CA ILE A 381 -18.13 -11.59 -5.17
C ILE A 381 -17.34 -11.75 -6.47
N HIS A 382 -16.04 -11.94 -6.37
CA HIS A 382 -15.11 -12.23 -7.47
C HIS A 382 -14.32 -13.50 -7.14
N HIS A 383 -14.37 -14.48 -8.01
CA HIS A 383 -13.64 -15.76 -7.88
C HIS A 383 -12.38 -15.76 -8.76
N PHE A 384 -11.29 -16.39 -8.28
CA PHE A 384 -9.99 -16.45 -8.95
C PHE A 384 -9.38 -17.86 -8.94
#